data_54ff08630b16de7c93a59d64ce1950b1
#
_entry.id   54ff08630b16de7c93a59d64ce1950b1
#
_cell.length_a   1.000
_cell.length_b   1.000
_cell.length_c   1.000
_cell.angle_alpha   90.00
_cell.angle_beta   90.00
_cell.angle_gamma   90.00
#
_symmetry.space_group_name_H-M   'P 1'
#
loop_
_entity.id
_entity.type
_entity.pdbx_description
1 polymer ?
#
loop_
_entity_poly.entity_id
_entity_poly.type
_entity_poly.pdbx_seq_one_letter_code
_entity_poly.pdbx_strand_id
1 'polypeptide(L)'
;MNTFLRRLGRSVAVGVAALALVIPLASTANAAPAPTEVGTLAAGDGTISGAIQWMQNHAGNTGWEGLCEKAVENAYGTTGVWASAKAHWQGAINAGKAHPGNTNAPRGAFVYWNTSQFGHVGISDGNGGFYSSSINGHIGHASSKSYFVNYLGWSDAQVPR
;
A
#
# COMPACT_ATOMS: atom_id res chain seq x y z
N MET A 1 -3.15 33.64 88.78
CA MET A 1 -2.22 34.70 89.23
C MET A 1 -1.45 35.16 88.03
N ASN A 2 -1.47 36.47 87.70
CA ASN A 2 -0.67 37.27 86.80
C ASN A 2 -0.91 37.07 85.30
N THR A 3 -1.75 37.87 84.63
CA THR A 3 -1.61 39.28 84.18
C THR A 3 -0.27 39.61 83.55
N PHE A 4 -0.27 39.97 82.25
CA PHE A 4 0.36 41.15 81.68
C PHE A 4 0.02 41.21 80.17
N LEU A 5 -0.80 42.00 79.77
CA LEU A 5 -0.96 43.28 79.06
C LEU A 5 0.17 43.67 78.03
N ARG A 6 -0.32 44.05 76.84
CA ARG A 6 0.14 45.08 75.92
C ARG A 6 1.23 44.72 74.93
N ARG A 7 1.03 44.94 73.62
CA ARG A 7 0.94 46.26 72.97
C ARG A 7 0.45 46.10 71.51
N LEU A 8 -0.35 47.08 71.12
CA LEU A 8 -0.68 47.40 69.74
C LEU A 8 0.59 47.75 68.96
N GLY A 9 0.72 47.22 67.74
CA GLY A 9 1.59 47.71 66.71
C GLY A 9 0.83 47.71 65.40
N ARG A 10 0.35 48.87 64.97
CA ARG A 10 -0.19 49.11 63.64
C ARG A 10 1.00 49.17 62.70
N SER A 11 1.10 48.21 61.76
CA SER A 11 1.97 48.31 60.61
C SER A 11 1.10 48.28 59.37
N VAL A 12 1.09 49.39 58.63
CA VAL A 12 0.48 49.53 57.33
C VAL A 12 1.39 48.79 56.36
N ALA A 13 0.96 47.68 55.85
CA ALA A 13 1.63 47.00 54.75
C ALA A 13 0.93 47.38 53.44
N VAL A 14 1.68 48.10 52.59
CA VAL A 14 1.30 48.44 51.23
C VAL A 14 1.24 47.15 50.43
N GLY A 15 0.05 46.77 50.00
CA GLY A 15 -0.15 45.64 49.10
C GLY A 15 0.30 45.96 47.70
N VAL A 16 1.39 45.33 47.27
CA VAL A 16 1.75 45.28 45.87
C VAL A 16 0.92 44.14 45.25
N ALA A 17 -0.09 44.51 44.47
CA ALA A 17 -0.87 43.56 43.69
C ALA A 17 0.05 43.07 42.52
N ALA A 18 0.61 41.88 42.65
CA ALA A 18 1.22 41.17 41.55
C ALA A 18 0.12 40.63 40.63
N LEU A 19 -0.06 41.30 39.48
CA LEU A 19 -0.93 40.79 38.42
C LEU A 19 -0.26 39.57 37.80
N ALA A 20 -0.65 38.38 38.21
CA ALA A 20 -0.22 37.15 37.56
C ALA A 20 -0.93 37.04 36.20
N LEU A 21 -0.18 37.30 35.14
CA LEU A 21 -0.60 37.07 33.76
C LEU A 21 -0.66 35.55 33.54
N VAL A 22 -1.82 34.98 33.65
CA VAL A 22 -2.05 33.59 33.26
C VAL A 22 -2.12 33.54 31.75
N ILE A 23 -1.03 33.15 31.11
CA ILE A 23 -1.00 32.86 29.68
C ILE A 23 -1.59 31.47 29.53
N PRO A 24 -2.74 31.27 28.85
CA PRO A 24 -3.20 29.95 28.53
C PRO A 24 -2.21 29.33 27.54
N LEU A 25 -1.53 28.23 27.94
CA LEU A 25 -0.87 27.38 26.97
C LEU A 25 -1.96 26.82 26.07
N ALA A 26 -2.06 27.33 24.85
CA ALA A 26 -2.82 26.69 23.80
C ALA A 26 -2.13 25.35 23.50
N SER A 27 -2.70 24.27 24.01
CA SER A 27 -2.34 22.93 23.54
C SER A 27 -2.70 22.88 22.07
N THR A 28 -1.69 22.90 21.21
CA THR A 28 -1.86 22.49 19.83
C THR A 28 -2.16 21.01 19.85
N ALA A 29 -3.45 20.67 19.85
CA ALA A 29 -3.88 19.33 19.54
C ALA A 29 -3.34 19.03 18.15
N ASN A 30 -2.37 18.13 18.08
CA ASN A 30 -1.93 17.55 16.83
C ASN A 30 -3.14 16.79 16.28
N ALA A 31 -3.90 17.43 15.39
CA ALA A 31 -4.97 16.74 14.67
C ALA A 31 -4.31 15.57 13.92
N ALA A 32 -4.70 14.36 14.28
CA ALA A 32 -4.34 13.19 13.48
C ALA A 32 -4.73 13.50 12.03
N PRO A 33 -3.88 13.16 11.04
CA PRO A 33 -4.25 13.37 9.65
C PRO A 33 -5.59 12.69 9.42
N ALA A 34 -6.54 13.44 8.85
CA ALA A 34 -7.84 12.89 8.46
C ALA A 34 -7.58 11.65 7.60
N PRO A 35 -8.38 10.56 7.76
CA PRO A 35 -8.25 9.43 6.86
C PRO A 35 -8.39 9.97 5.45
N THR A 36 -7.35 9.80 4.64
CA THR A 36 -7.36 10.14 3.23
C THR A 36 -8.54 9.37 2.64
N GLU A 37 -9.53 10.07 2.11
CA GLU A 37 -10.60 9.44 1.37
C GLU A 37 -9.96 8.49 0.37
N VAL A 38 -10.40 7.23 0.39
CA VAL A 38 -10.05 6.25 -0.63
C VAL A 38 -10.75 6.73 -1.91
N GLY A 39 -10.18 7.77 -2.49
CA GLY A 39 -10.53 8.18 -3.85
C GLY A 39 -10.36 6.96 -4.73
N THR A 40 -11.23 6.77 -5.68
CA THR A 40 -11.13 5.75 -6.73
C THR A 40 -9.66 5.72 -7.17
N LEU A 41 -8.92 4.68 -6.73
CA LEU A 41 -7.49 4.63 -6.99
C LEU A 41 -7.33 4.63 -8.50
N ALA A 42 -6.72 5.68 -9.04
CA ALA A 42 -6.45 5.79 -10.45
C ALA A 42 -5.62 4.57 -10.91
N ALA A 43 -5.76 4.20 -12.17
CA ALA A 43 -4.88 3.21 -12.79
C ALA A 43 -3.41 3.60 -12.54
N GLY A 44 -2.50 2.62 -12.53
CA GLY A 44 -1.07 2.86 -12.37
C GLY A 44 -0.53 3.78 -13.48
N ASP A 45 0.65 4.31 -13.27
CA ASP A 45 1.29 5.31 -14.13
C ASP A 45 2.11 4.72 -15.30
N GLY A 46 2.03 3.41 -15.52
CA GLY A 46 2.79 2.69 -16.55
C GLY A 46 4.22 2.36 -16.13
N THR A 47 4.67 2.76 -14.93
CA THR A 47 6.00 2.44 -14.43
C THR A 47 6.00 1.18 -13.55
N ILE A 48 7.14 0.53 -13.42
CA ILE A 48 7.32 -0.62 -12.51
C ILE A 48 7.02 -0.21 -11.06
N SER A 49 7.48 0.96 -10.65
CA SER A 49 7.26 1.45 -9.28
C SER A 49 5.79 1.75 -9.03
N GLY A 50 5.12 2.40 -9.98
CA GLY A 50 3.69 2.67 -9.92
C GLY A 50 2.85 1.40 -9.89
N ALA A 51 3.21 0.39 -10.69
CA ALA A 51 2.50 -0.90 -10.70
C ALA A 51 2.60 -1.64 -9.35
N ILE A 52 3.80 -1.70 -8.76
CA ILE A 52 4.00 -2.30 -7.43
C ILE A 52 3.23 -1.51 -6.37
N GLN A 53 3.31 -0.18 -6.40
CA GLN A 53 2.58 0.66 -5.45
C GLN A 53 1.06 0.51 -5.58
N TRP A 54 0.56 0.41 -6.82
CA TRP A 54 -0.86 0.14 -7.07
C TRP A 54 -1.30 -1.15 -6.40
N MET A 55 -0.56 -2.25 -6.59
CA MET A 55 -0.84 -3.53 -5.94
C MET A 55 -0.82 -3.43 -4.41
N GLN A 56 0.16 -2.72 -3.84
CA GLN A 56 0.28 -2.50 -2.40
C GLN A 56 -0.91 -1.70 -1.85
N ASN A 57 -1.32 -0.64 -2.55
CA ASN A 57 -2.45 0.20 -2.14
C ASN A 57 -3.81 -0.53 -2.23
N HIS A 58 -3.91 -1.58 -3.06
CA HIS A 58 -5.10 -2.43 -3.18
C HIS A 58 -5.02 -3.70 -2.32
N ALA A 59 -3.95 -3.89 -1.55
CA ALA A 59 -3.80 -5.08 -0.71
C ALA A 59 -4.99 -5.23 0.25
N GLY A 60 -5.51 -6.45 0.37
CA GLY A 60 -6.70 -6.76 1.14
C GLY A 60 -8.03 -6.54 0.40
N ASN A 61 -8.03 -5.98 -0.80
CA ASN A 61 -9.24 -5.76 -1.59
C ASN A 61 -9.73 -7.08 -2.19
N THR A 62 -10.96 -7.50 -1.80
CA THR A 62 -11.58 -8.78 -2.21
C THR A 62 -12.33 -8.71 -3.53
N GLY A 63 -12.63 -7.55 -4.08
CA GLY A 63 -13.36 -7.39 -5.34
C GLY A 63 -12.62 -7.82 -6.60
N TRP A 64 -11.40 -8.37 -6.46
CA TRP A 64 -10.51 -8.73 -7.55
C TRP A 64 -10.33 -10.25 -7.73
N GLU A 65 -11.12 -11.07 -7.01
CA GLU A 65 -11.06 -12.52 -7.18
C GLU A 65 -11.44 -12.92 -8.61
N GLY A 66 -10.59 -13.75 -9.25
CA GLY A 66 -10.76 -14.14 -10.65
C GLY A 66 -10.41 -13.05 -11.69
N LEU A 67 -9.97 -11.87 -11.27
CA LEU A 67 -9.64 -10.73 -12.14
C LEU A 67 -8.12 -10.46 -12.19
N CYS A 68 -7.30 -11.49 -12.13
CA CYS A 68 -5.83 -11.36 -12.05
C CYS A 68 -5.25 -10.56 -13.23
N GLU A 69 -5.71 -10.82 -14.45
CA GLU A 69 -5.28 -10.08 -15.64
C GLU A 69 -5.65 -8.60 -15.55
N LYS A 70 -6.91 -8.32 -15.23
CA LYS A 70 -7.38 -6.94 -15.06
C LYS A 70 -6.61 -6.21 -13.96
N ALA A 71 -6.25 -6.90 -12.87
CA ALA A 71 -5.48 -6.30 -11.78
C ALA A 71 -4.08 -5.86 -12.23
N VAL A 72 -3.35 -6.72 -12.96
CA VAL A 72 -2.01 -6.38 -13.44
C VAL A 72 -2.04 -5.32 -14.53
N GLU A 73 -3.05 -5.34 -15.41
CA GLU A 73 -3.25 -4.29 -16.42
C GLU A 73 -3.51 -2.93 -15.74
N ASN A 74 -4.44 -2.87 -14.78
CA ASN A 74 -4.71 -1.63 -14.05
C ASN A 74 -3.49 -1.14 -13.28
N ALA A 75 -2.70 -2.04 -12.69
CA ALA A 75 -1.46 -1.67 -12.02
C ALA A 75 -0.47 -0.98 -12.97
N TYR A 76 -0.44 -1.39 -14.23
CA TYR A 76 0.37 -0.75 -15.29
C TYR A 76 -0.34 0.38 -16.05
N GLY A 77 -1.50 0.84 -15.57
CA GLY A 77 -2.22 1.96 -16.18
C GLY A 77 -2.92 1.63 -17.50
N THR A 78 -3.15 0.34 -17.77
CA THR A 78 -3.86 -0.15 -18.97
C THR A 78 -5.08 -0.95 -18.57
N THR A 79 -5.95 -1.26 -19.52
CA THR A 79 -7.13 -2.09 -19.28
C THR A 79 -7.63 -2.70 -20.59
N GLY A 80 -8.03 -3.97 -20.53
CA GLY A 80 -8.65 -4.66 -21.65
C GLY A 80 -7.71 -4.99 -22.80
N VAL A 81 -6.41 -5.08 -22.56
CA VAL A 81 -5.40 -5.49 -23.55
C VAL A 81 -5.51 -7.00 -23.79
N TRP A 82 -5.61 -7.77 -22.70
CA TRP A 82 -5.69 -9.22 -22.78
C TRP A 82 -6.97 -9.78 -22.16
N ALA A 83 -7.57 -10.74 -22.84
CA ALA A 83 -8.79 -11.38 -22.34
C ALA A 83 -8.55 -12.29 -21.12
N SER A 84 -7.31 -12.72 -20.88
CA SER A 84 -6.93 -13.59 -19.76
C SER A 84 -5.41 -13.65 -19.59
N ALA A 85 -4.95 -14.10 -18.44
CA ALA A 85 -3.53 -14.36 -18.17
C ALA A 85 -2.91 -15.35 -19.17
N LYS A 86 -3.68 -16.34 -19.62
CA LYS A 86 -3.23 -17.29 -20.65
C LYS A 86 -3.02 -16.61 -22.00
N ALA A 87 -3.93 -15.70 -22.40
CA ALA A 87 -3.77 -14.93 -23.64
C ALA A 87 -2.57 -13.98 -23.56
N HIS A 88 -2.39 -13.33 -22.40
CA HIS A 88 -1.23 -12.48 -22.13
C HIS A 88 0.10 -13.26 -22.24
N TRP A 89 0.19 -14.44 -21.59
CA TRP A 89 1.35 -15.32 -21.72
C TRP A 89 1.65 -15.71 -23.16
N GLN A 90 0.63 -16.09 -23.93
CA GLN A 90 0.80 -16.43 -25.35
C GLN A 90 1.26 -15.21 -26.18
N GLY A 91 0.72 -14.03 -25.88
CA GLY A 91 1.17 -12.78 -26.49
C GLY A 91 2.63 -12.48 -26.19
N ALA A 92 3.07 -12.70 -24.94
CA ALA A 92 4.47 -12.55 -24.55
C ALA A 92 5.39 -13.53 -25.29
N ILE A 93 4.97 -14.80 -25.45
CA ILE A 93 5.71 -15.79 -26.28
C ILE A 93 5.82 -15.30 -27.71
N ASN A 94 4.72 -14.91 -28.34
CA ASN A 94 4.68 -14.49 -29.73
C ASN A 94 5.54 -13.23 -29.97
N ALA A 95 5.65 -12.35 -28.97
CA ALA A 95 6.47 -11.14 -29.01
C ALA A 95 7.96 -11.40 -28.67
N GLY A 96 8.35 -12.65 -28.34
CA GLY A 96 9.71 -12.97 -27.91
C GLY A 96 10.12 -12.36 -26.57
N LYS A 97 9.14 -12.03 -25.72
CA LYS A 97 9.33 -11.40 -24.40
C LYS A 97 9.13 -12.35 -23.24
N ALA A 98 8.78 -13.60 -23.50
CA ALA A 98 8.58 -14.61 -22.48
C ALA A 98 9.88 -15.33 -22.14
N HIS A 99 10.02 -15.73 -20.86
CA HIS A 99 11.12 -16.51 -20.32
C HIS A 99 10.57 -17.78 -19.66
N PRO A 100 10.22 -18.81 -20.47
CA PRO A 100 9.59 -20.02 -19.99
C PRO A 100 10.46 -20.78 -18.98
N GLY A 101 9.85 -21.23 -17.88
CA GLY A 101 10.50 -22.01 -16.82
C GLY A 101 11.53 -21.23 -15.98
N ASN A 102 11.87 -20.01 -16.35
CA ASN A 102 12.82 -19.20 -15.61
C ASN A 102 12.16 -18.64 -14.33
N THR A 103 12.74 -18.90 -13.17
CA THR A 103 12.23 -18.46 -11.87
C THR A 103 12.77 -17.11 -11.41
N ASN A 104 13.81 -16.58 -12.07
CA ASN A 104 14.48 -15.33 -11.69
C ASN A 104 13.80 -14.12 -12.36
N ALA A 105 12.52 -13.93 -12.11
CA ALA A 105 11.75 -12.80 -12.62
C ALA A 105 12.24 -11.49 -11.98
N PRO A 106 12.68 -10.50 -12.77
CA PRO A 106 13.04 -9.19 -12.23
C PRO A 106 11.82 -8.47 -11.65
N ARG A 107 12.09 -7.45 -10.83
CA ARG A 107 11.03 -6.63 -10.25
C ARG A 107 10.19 -5.99 -11.34
N GLY A 108 8.88 -6.10 -11.23
CA GLY A 108 7.91 -5.59 -12.19
C GLY A 108 7.58 -6.55 -13.33
N ALA A 109 8.37 -7.59 -13.57
CA ALA A 109 8.04 -8.60 -14.58
C ALA A 109 6.68 -9.26 -14.29
N PHE A 110 5.94 -9.61 -15.33
CA PHE A 110 4.75 -10.45 -15.18
C PHE A 110 5.15 -11.90 -14.95
N VAL A 111 4.54 -12.56 -13.98
CA VAL A 111 4.77 -13.97 -13.64
C VAL A 111 3.48 -14.77 -13.85
N TYR A 112 3.59 -15.96 -14.46
CA TYR A 112 2.43 -16.69 -14.97
C TYR A 112 2.35 -18.13 -14.47
N TRP A 113 1.09 -18.60 -14.31
CA TRP A 113 0.77 -19.97 -13.93
C TRP A 113 -0.39 -20.53 -14.76
N ASN A 114 -0.36 -21.84 -15.01
CA ASN A 114 -1.45 -22.56 -15.66
C ASN A 114 -2.38 -23.19 -14.62
N THR A 115 -3.06 -22.35 -13.83
CA THR A 115 -3.96 -22.81 -12.75
C THR A 115 -5.35 -23.21 -13.22
N SER A 116 -5.77 -22.73 -14.39
CA SER A 116 -7.10 -22.92 -14.98
C SER A 116 -7.05 -22.72 -16.48
N GLN A 117 -8.20 -22.86 -17.15
CA GLN A 117 -8.32 -22.56 -18.58
C GLN A 117 -7.95 -21.09 -18.93
N PHE A 118 -8.04 -20.16 -17.96
CA PHE A 118 -7.70 -18.73 -18.14
C PHE A 118 -6.28 -18.40 -17.67
N GLY A 119 -5.61 -19.33 -16.98
CA GLY A 119 -4.31 -19.10 -16.35
C GLY A 119 -4.40 -18.21 -15.11
N HIS A 120 -3.24 -17.76 -14.64
CA HIS A 120 -3.09 -16.80 -13.58
C HIS A 120 -1.86 -15.92 -13.83
N VAL A 121 -1.87 -14.67 -13.37
CA VAL A 121 -0.76 -13.73 -13.54
C VAL A 121 -0.58 -12.86 -12.29
N GLY A 122 0.65 -12.47 -12.05
CA GLY A 122 1.03 -11.52 -11.01
C GLY A 122 2.19 -10.64 -11.45
N ILE A 123 2.62 -9.73 -10.58
CA ILE A 123 3.74 -8.82 -10.78
C ILE A 123 4.84 -9.21 -9.80
N SER A 124 6.03 -9.55 -10.32
CA SER A 124 7.20 -9.92 -9.51
C SER A 124 7.66 -8.77 -8.62
N ASP A 125 8.00 -9.09 -7.36
CA ASP A 125 8.65 -8.17 -6.43
C ASP A 125 10.17 -8.04 -6.66
N GLY A 126 10.74 -8.92 -7.50
CA GLY A 126 12.18 -9.02 -7.77
C GLY A 126 12.97 -9.82 -6.73
N ASN A 127 12.32 -10.32 -5.67
CA ASN A 127 12.95 -11.05 -4.56
C ASN A 127 12.43 -12.49 -4.42
N GLY A 128 11.86 -13.03 -5.49
CA GLY A 128 11.30 -14.39 -5.50
C GLY A 128 9.79 -14.45 -5.26
N GLY A 129 9.20 -13.42 -4.70
CA GLY A 129 7.76 -13.26 -4.49
C GLY A 129 7.05 -12.51 -5.62
N PHE A 130 5.77 -12.23 -5.41
CA PHE A 130 4.93 -11.52 -6.37
C PHE A 130 3.67 -10.94 -5.72
N TYR A 131 3.07 -9.97 -6.39
CA TYR A 131 1.75 -9.41 -6.08
C TYR A 131 0.74 -9.93 -7.09
N SER A 132 -0.46 -10.32 -6.63
CA SER A 132 -1.55 -10.72 -7.52
C SER A 132 -2.89 -10.63 -6.80
N SER A 133 -4.00 -10.78 -7.54
CA SER A 133 -5.29 -11.12 -6.97
C SER A 133 -5.30 -12.60 -6.52
N SER A 134 -6.35 -13.01 -5.81
CA SER A 134 -6.52 -14.40 -5.34
C SER A 134 -5.44 -14.89 -4.35
N ILE A 135 -4.69 -13.98 -3.73
CA ILE A 135 -3.84 -14.31 -2.59
C ILE A 135 -4.74 -14.31 -1.35
N ASN A 136 -5.11 -15.49 -0.86
CA ASN A 136 -6.11 -15.65 0.21
C ASN A 136 -7.44 -14.93 -0.07
N GLY A 137 -7.88 -14.92 -1.35
CA GLY A 137 -9.15 -14.32 -1.77
C GLY A 137 -9.12 -12.80 -1.98
N HIS A 138 -7.96 -12.17 -2.00
CA HIS A 138 -7.80 -10.72 -2.19
C HIS A 138 -6.54 -10.36 -2.99
N ILE A 139 -6.36 -9.10 -3.35
CA ILE A 139 -5.05 -8.62 -3.80
C ILE A 139 -4.08 -8.70 -2.64
N GLY A 140 -2.93 -9.36 -2.86
CA GLY A 140 -1.95 -9.55 -1.82
C GLY A 140 -0.56 -9.83 -2.37
N HIS A 141 0.35 -10.14 -1.45
CA HIS A 141 1.72 -10.53 -1.74
C HIS A 141 1.96 -11.98 -1.29
N ALA A 142 2.56 -12.78 -2.16
CA ALA A 142 3.09 -14.08 -1.84
C ALA A 142 4.62 -14.05 -1.95
N SER A 143 5.32 -14.61 -0.96
CA SER A 143 6.78 -14.61 -0.90
C SER A 143 7.45 -15.62 -1.83
N SER A 144 6.67 -16.51 -2.46
CA SER A 144 7.17 -17.55 -3.35
C SER A 144 6.24 -17.80 -4.52
N LYS A 145 6.81 -18.02 -5.70
CA LYS A 145 6.07 -18.43 -6.91
C LYS A 145 5.42 -19.82 -6.78
N SER A 146 5.80 -20.62 -5.78
CA SER A 146 5.15 -21.90 -5.46
C SER A 146 3.80 -21.75 -4.77
N TYR A 147 3.35 -20.52 -4.47
CA TYR A 147 2.01 -20.27 -3.95
C TYR A 147 0.92 -20.80 -4.88
N PHE A 148 1.08 -20.63 -6.19
CA PHE A 148 0.25 -21.27 -7.20
C PHE A 148 0.99 -22.42 -7.87
N VAL A 149 0.24 -23.41 -8.33
CA VAL A 149 0.77 -24.58 -9.05
C VAL A 149 0.99 -24.29 -10.54
N ASN A 150 1.80 -25.11 -11.21
CA ASN A 150 2.02 -25.06 -12.66
C ASN A 150 2.58 -23.69 -13.13
N TYR A 151 3.66 -23.24 -12.51
CA TYR A 151 4.39 -22.05 -12.93
C TYR A 151 4.87 -22.21 -14.38
N LEU A 152 4.62 -21.19 -15.21
CA LEU A 152 4.99 -21.17 -16.62
C LEU A 152 6.30 -20.44 -16.89
N GLY A 153 6.57 -19.38 -16.14
CA GLY A 153 7.68 -18.48 -16.38
C GLY A 153 7.27 -17.02 -16.14
N TRP A 154 8.04 -16.12 -16.72
CA TRP A 154 7.78 -14.68 -16.63
C TRP A 154 7.95 -13.99 -17.99
N SER A 155 7.42 -12.79 -18.10
CA SER A 155 7.67 -11.90 -19.24
C SER A 155 8.15 -10.53 -18.80
N ASP A 156 8.72 -9.77 -19.75
CA ASP A 156 9.15 -8.40 -19.53
C ASP A 156 8.02 -7.53 -18.93
N ALA A 157 8.41 -6.49 -18.18
CA ALA A 157 7.54 -5.59 -17.43
C ALA A 157 6.63 -4.70 -18.30
N GLN A 158 6.56 -4.92 -19.59
CA GLN A 158 5.64 -4.22 -20.49
C GLN A 158 4.48 -5.15 -20.86
N VAL A 159 3.26 -4.64 -20.76
CA VAL A 159 2.11 -5.35 -21.36
C VAL A 159 2.39 -5.45 -22.86
N PRO A 160 2.57 -6.65 -23.44
CA PRO A 160 2.76 -6.79 -24.87
C PRO A 160 1.54 -6.25 -25.59
N ARG A 161 1.76 -5.29 -26.48
CA ARG A 161 0.71 -4.67 -27.31
C ARG A 161 0.69 -5.30 -28.68
#